data_5405b4f80d910bf3226a2c12ad71ef1b
#
_entry.id   5405b4f80d910bf3226a2c12ad71ef1b
#
_cell.length_a   1.000
_cell.length_b   1.000
_cell.length_c   1.000
_cell.angle_alpha   90.00
_cell.angle_beta   90.00
_cell.angle_gamma   90.00
#
_symmetry.space_group_name_H-M   'P 1'
#
loop_
_entity.id
_entity.type
_entity.pdbx_description
1 polymer ?
#
loop_
_entity_poly.entity_id
_entity_poly.type
_entity_poly.pdbx_seq_one_letter_code
_entity_poly.pdbx_strand_id
1 'polypeptide(L)'
;MIPIGDSVPTRSWPLVTWTLMAINVWVFINEVLLGAGLEDFIQTWGFIPARYFYLAELDPSDWSGRFLPLLTSMFLHGGVAHLIGNMLYLGIFGDNVEDRLGHLRYLAFYLLAGVGAGLAQAYLQPLSTIPAVGASGAISGVLGAFLVLFPYARVVTLIPLLFFFPVWELPAALYLGFWFLMQLTNGTLTLAQAGETGGVAWWAHVGGFVVGLVLTPLLRRRQSYPRVWRDQYAPW
;
A
#
# COMPACT_ATOMS: atom_id res chain seq x y z
N MET A 1 -1.41 2.29 16.76
CA MET A 1 -2.70 2.89 16.33
C MET A 1 -3.24 2.04 15.17
N ILE A 2 -4.41 1.44 15.35
CA ILE A 2 -5.00 0.49 14.39
C ILE A 2 -6.27 1.16 13.83
N PRO A 3 -6.38 1.43 12.52
CA PRO A 3 -7.61 1.97 11.96
C PRO A 3 -8.67 0.87 11.95
N ILE A 4 -9.90 1.22 12.32
CA ILE A 4 -11.05 0.30 12.33
C ILE A 4 -12.22 0.81 11.50
N GLY A 5 -12.09 2.01 10.91
CA GLY A 5 -13.05 2.63 10.03
C GLY A 5 -12.69 4.09 9.72
N ASP A 6 -13.52 4.73 8.92
CA ASP A 6 -13.43 6.16 8.63
C ASP A 6 -14.83 6.81 8.57
N SER A 7 -14.87 8.13 8.42
CA SER A 7 -16.12 8.91 8.41
C SER A 7 -16.71 9.12 7.00
N VAL A 8 -16.10 8.56 5.95
CA VAL A 8 -16.51 8.81 4.56
C VAL A 8 -17.49 7.73 4.09
N PRO A 9 -18.73 8.06 3.78
CA PRO A 9 -19.67 7.07 3.26
C PRO A 9 -19.33 6.69 1.82
N THR A 10 -19.24 5.38 1.56
CA THR A 10 -19.08 4.82 0.22
C THR A 10 -20.45 4.73 -0.48
N ARG A 11 -20.52 5.05 -1.77
CA ARG A 11 -21.75 5.08 -2.57
C ARG A 11 -21.86 3.94 -3.56
N SER A 12 -20.75 3.47 -4.08
CA SER A 12 -20.68 2.38 -5.06
C SER A 12 -20.13 1.11 -4.42
N TRP A 13 -20.51 -0.04 -4.98
CA TRP A 13 -19.89 -1.31 -4.57
C TRP A 13 -18.42 -1.33 -4.88
N PRO A 14 -17.52 -1.57 -3.92
CA PRO A 14 -16.07 -1.54 -4.14
C PRO A 14 -15.56 -2.85 -4.77
N LEU A 15 -15.97 -3.11 -6.01
CA LEU A 15 -15.73 -4.38 -6.69
C LEU A 15 -14.25 -4.69 -6.87
N VAL A 16 -13.44 -3.67 -7.23
CA VAL A 16 -12.00 -3.85 -7.42
C VAL A 16 -11.29 -4.06 -6.10
N THR A 17 -11.64 -3.30 -5.07
CA THR A 17 -11.12 -3.47 -3.72
C THR A 17 -11.36 -4.90 -3.22
N TRP A 18 -12.60 -5.40 -3.32
CA TRP A 18 -12.91 -6.76 -2.91
C TRP A 18 -12.21 -7.82 -3.76
N THR A 19 -12.09 -7.59 -5.08
CA THR A 19 -11.36 -8.50 -5.98
C THR A 19 -9.88 -8.56 -5.60
N LEU A 20 -9.24 -7.41 -5.35
CA LEU A 20 -7.84 -7.35 -4.92
C LEU A 20 -7.65 -8.08 -3.57
N MET A 21 -8.55 -7.85 -2.60
CA MET A 21 -8.52 -8.56 -1.33
C MET A 21 -8.65 -10.07 -1.51
N ALA A 22 -9.60 -10.51 -2.35
CA ALA A 22 -9.80 -11.93 -2.63
C ALA A 22 -8.57 -12.58 -3.30
N ILE A 23 -7.93 -11.89 -4.25
CA ILE A 23 -6.70 -12.36 -4.90
C ILE A 23 -5.57 -12.48 -3.86
N ASN A 24 -5.36 -11.49 -3.01
CA ASN A 24 -4.33 -11.53 -1.97
C ASN A 24 -4.54 -12.70 -1.00
N VAL A 25 -5.77 -12.92 -0.55
CA VAL A 25 -6.10 -14.06 0.32
C VAL A 25 -5.89 -15.38 -0.40
N TRP A 26 -6.32 -15.48 -1.66
CA TRP A 26 -6.15 -16.70 -2.46
C TRP A 26 -4.66 -17.03 -2.69
N VAL A 27 -3.85 -16.03 -3.05
CA VAL A 27 -2.39 -16.21 -3.21
C VAL A 27 -1.78 -16.66 -1.90
N PHE A 28 -2.10 -16.03 -0.78
CA PHE A 28 -1.56 -16.37 0.53
C PHE A 28 -1.94 -17.79 0.98
N ILE A 29 -3.14 -18.25 0.69
CA ILE A 29 -3.52 -19.66 0.95
C ILE A 29 -2.60 -20.60 0.17
N ASN A 30 -2.29 -20.30 -1.10
CA ASN A 30 -1.37 -21.09 -1.90
C ASN A 30 0.07 -21.03 -1.34
N GLU A 31 0.55 -19.85 -0.89
CA GLU A 31 1.85 -19.72 -0.22
C GLU A 31 1.96 -20.65 1.00
N VAL A 32 0.94 -20.69 1.84
CA VAL A 32 0.91 -21.57 3.02
C VAL A 32 0.94 -23.07 2.62
N LEU A 33 0.28 -23.43 1.51
CA LEU A 33 0.23 -24.80 1.02
C LEU A 33 1.55 -25.28 0.39
N LEU A 34 2.46 -24.37 -0.01
CA LEU A 34 3.76 -24.71 -0.58
C LEU A 34 4.72 -25.34 0.45
N GLY A 35 4.50 -25.11 1.74
CA GLY A 35 5.35 -25.67 2.78
C GLY A 35 6.84 -25.34 2.58
N ALA A 36 7.68 -26.35 2.36
CA ALA A 36 9.12 -26.18 2.15
C ALA A 36 9.47 -25.43 0.84
N GLY A 37 8.57 -25.36 -0.14
CA GLY A 37 8.77 -24.62 -1.39
C GLY A 37 8.49 -23.12 -1.30
N LEU A 38 8.05 -22.63 -0.16
CA LEU A 38 7.68 -21.23 0.02
C LEU A 38 8.84 -20.27 -0.22
N GLU A 39 10.03 -20.60 0.29
CA GLU A 39 11.20 -19.74 0.13
C GLU A 39 11.56 -19.55 -1.35
N ASP A 40 11.65 -20.65 -2.12
CA ASP A 40 11.94 -20.58 -3.56
C ASP A 40 10.86 -19.80 -4.32
N PHE A 41 9.61 -19.93 -3.90
CA PHE A 41 8.49 -19.20 -4.49
C PHE A 41 8.63 -17.69 -4.24
N ILE A 42 8.91 -17.28 -3.00
CA ILE A 42 9.13 -15.88 -2.64
C ILE A 42 10.36 -15.32 -3.35
N GLN A 43 11.45 -16.09 -3.44
CA GLN A 43 12.65 -15.68 -4.17
C GLN A 43 12.37 -15.50 -5.67
N THR A 44 11.49 -16.29 -6.26
CA THR A 44 11.16 -16.22 -7.68
C THR A 44 10.22 -15.03 -7.98
N TRP A 45 9.14 -14.88 -7.24
CA TRP A 45 8.05 -13.95 -7.53
C TRP A 45 8.07 -12.66 -6.72
N GLY A 46 8.88 -12.60 -5.65
CA GLY A 46 9.14 -11.40 -4.86
C GLY A 46 10.05 -10.42 -5.61
N PHE A 47 9.88 -9.15 -5.32
CA PHE A 47 10.70 -8.10 -5.94
C PHE A 47 12.00 -7.91 -5.16
N ILE A 48 13.15 -8.19 -5.79
CA ILE A 48 14.49 -8.07 -5.20
C ILE A 48 15.22 -6.92 -5.90
N PRO A 49 15.49 -5.79 -5.19
CA PRO A 49 16.18 -4.63 -5.75
C PRO A 49 17.50 -4.97 -6.45
N ALA A 50 18.38 -5.72 -5.79
CA ALA A 50 19.67 -6.11 -6.37
C ALA A 50 19.51 -6.91 -7.68
N ARG A 51 18.55 -7.83 -7.75
CA ARG A 51 18.25 -8.60 -8.96
C ARG A 51 17.75 -7.72 -10.10
N TYR A 52 16.91 -6.72 -9.79
CA TYR A 52 16.40 -5.78 -10.78
C TYR A 52 17.51 -5.04 -11.51
N PHE A 53 18.57 -4.57 -10.80
CA PHE A 53 19.70 -3.90 -11.39
C PHE A 53 20.67 -4.88 -12.04
N TYR A 54 20.93 -6.03 -11.42
CA TYR A 54 21.78 -7.08 -11.96
C TYR A 54 21.31 -7.53 -13.36
N LEU A 55 20.03 -7.82 -13.53
CA LEU A 55 19.45 -8.18 -14.81
C LEU A 55 19.49 -7.03 -15.82
N ALA A 56 19.42 -5.78 -15.36
CA ALA A 56 19.55 -4.63 -16.23
C ALA A 56 20.91 -4.53 -16.93
N GLU A 57 21.97 -5.01 -16.25
CA GLU A 57 23.34 -4.94 -16.74
C GLU A 57 23.75 -6.19 -17.52
N LEU A 58 23.41 -7.39 -17.01
CA LEU A 58 23.89 -8.65 -17.58
C LEU A 58 22.98 -9.26 -18.62
N ASP A 59 21.67 -9.10 -18.49
CA ASP A 59 20.68 -9.58 -19.47
C ASP A 59 19.55 -8.56 -19.64
N PRO A 60 19.80 -7.46 -20.34
CA PRO A 60 18.77 -6.44 -20.59
C PRO A 60 17.57 -6.96 -21.35
N SER A 61 17.65 -8.15 -21.99
CA SER A 61 16.56 -8.79 -22.73
C SER A 61 15.60 -9.57 -21.83
N ASP A 62 15.98 -9.93 -20.60
CA ASP A 62 15.09 -10.56 -19.63
C ASP A 62 14.14 -9.55 -18.96
N TRP A 63 13.18 -9.08 -19.76
CA TRP A 63 12.11 -8.20 -19.28
C TRP A 63 11.23 -8.87 -18.21
N SER A 64 11.00 -10.18 -18.35
CA SER A 64 10.13 -10.91 -17.41
C SER A 64 10.76 -11.03 -16.03
N GLY A 65 12.01 -11.45 -15.92
CA GLY A 65 12.70 -11.55 -14.64
C GLY A 65 12.89 -10.21 -13.95
N ARG A 66 12.96 -9.13 -14.74
CA ARG A 66 13.17 -7.78 -14.23
C ARG A 66 11.89 -7.09 -13.78
N PHE A 67 10.82 -7.12 -14.59
CA PHE A 67 9.62 -6.30 -14.36
C PHE A 67 8.43 -7.07 -13.80
N LEU A 68 8.30 -8.37 -14.07
CA LEU A 68 7.18 -9.16 -13.56
C LEU A 68 7.13 -9.18 -12.02
N PRO A 69 8.28 -9.29 -11.30
CA PRO A 69 8.29 -9.25 -9.84
C PRO A 69 7.76 -7.93 -9.24
N LEU A 70 7.81 -6.80 -9.97
CA LEU A 70 7.18 -5.56 -9.51
C LEU A 70 5.65 -5.69 -9.36
N LEU A 71 5.03 -6.55 -10.17
CA LEU A 71 3.58 -6.80 -10.10
C LEU A 71 3.26 -7.98 -9.18
N THR A 72 3.96 -9.10 -9.31
CA THR A 72 3.65 -10.32 -8.56
C THR A 72 3.90 -10.16 -7.07
N SER A 73 4.96 -9.46 -6.68
CA SER A 73 5.29 -9.18 -5.28
C SER A 73 4.19 -8.46 -4.51
N MET A 74 3.34 -7.69 -5.21
CA MET A 74 2.21 -6.97 -4.61
C MET A 74 1.14 -7.90 -4.03
N PHE A 75 1.16 -9.19 -4.39
CA PHE A 75 0.17 -10.18 -3.95
C PHE A 75 0.74 -11.22 -2.99
N LEU A 76 2.07 -11.23 -2.77
CA LEU A 76 2.74 -12.13 -1.84
C LEU A 76 2.74 -11.56 -0.42
N HIS A 77 2.77 -12.43 0.60
CA HIS A 77 2.76 -11.96 1.99
C HIS A 77 3.69 -12.78 2.88
N GLY A 78 4.52 -12.10 3.67
CA GLY A 78 5.47 -12.71 4.59
C GLY A 78 4.86 -13.34 5.85
N GLY A 79 3.50 -13.43 5.96
CA GLY A 79 2.81 -14.06 7.07
C GLY A 79 1.40 -13.54 7.32
N VAL A 80 0.65 -14.24 8.18
CA VAL A 80 -0.78 -13.97 8.47
C VAL A 80 -1.00 -12.53 8.96
N ALA A 81 -0.18 -12.05 9.89
CA ALA A 81 -0.34 -10.69 10.42
C ALA A 81 -0.10 -9.62 9.34
N HIS A 82 0.82 -9.87 8.40
CA HIS A 82 1.09 -9.00 7.26
C HIS A 82 -0.13 -8.94 6.32
N LEU A 83 -0.70 -10.10 5.97
CA LEU A 83 -1.92 -10.16 5.16
C LEU A 83 -3.09 -9.43 5.84
N ILE A 84 -3.37 -9.73 7.12
CA ILE A 84 -4.48 -9.11 7.87
C ILE A 84 -4.31 -7.59 7.90
N GLY A 85 -3.11 -7.10 8.17
CA GLY A 85 -2.83 -5.66 8.15
C GLY A 85 -3.11 -5.02 6.79
N ASN A 86 -2.65 -5.63 5.70
CA ASN A 86 -2.91 -5.16 4.35
C ASN A 86 -4.41 -5.15 4.02
N MET A 87 -5.12 -6.24 4.32
CA MET A 87 -6.57 -6.32 4.04
C MET A 87 -7.38 -5.33 4.86
N LEU A 88 -6.98 -5.09 6.11
CA LEU A 88 -7.60 -4.08 6.97
C LEU A 88 -7.48 -2.67 6.36
N TYR A 89 -6.27 -2.26 6.00
CA TYR A 89 -6.06 -0.93 5.41
C TYR A 89 -6.72 -0.81 4.03
N LEU A 90 -6.61 -1.83 3.18
CA LEU A 90 -7.24 -1.83 1.88
C LEU A 90 -8.77 -1.78 1.99
N GLY A 91 -9.36 -2.50 2.93
CA GLY A 91 -10.81 -2.51 3.16
C GLY A 91 -11.36 -1.18 3.68
N ILE A 92 -10.59 -0.46 4.52
CA ILE A 92 -11.04 0.82 5.10
C ILE A 92 -10.90 1.99 4.12
N PHE A 93 -9.77 2.05 3.39
CA PHE A 93 -9.45 3.23 2.58
C PHE A 93 -9.69 3.00 1.07
N GLY A 94 -9.66 1.74 0.63
CA GLY A 94 -9.73 1.39 -0.79
C GLY A 94 -11.10 1.66 -1.40
N ASP A 95 -12.17 1.34 -0.71
CA ASP A 95 -13.55 1.53 -1.17
C ASP A 95 -13.86 3.00 -1.45
N ASN A 96 -13.43 3.90 -0.58
CA ASN A 96 -13.60 5.34 -0.73
C ASN A 96 -12.81 5.90 -1.93
N VAL A 97 -11.57 5.44 -2.13
CA VAL A 97 -10.75 5.86 -3.26
C VAL A 97 -11.30 5.29 -4.57
N GLU A 98 -11.75 4.03 -4.56
CA GLU A 98 -12.41 3.40 -5.71
C GLU A 98 -13.67 4.15 -6.12
N ASP A 99 -14.51 4.56 -5.16
CA ASP A 99 -15.72 5.35 -5.41
C ASP A 99 -15.41 6.66 -6.14
N ARG A 100 -14.31 7.33 -5.80
CA ARG A 100 -13.89 8.61 -6.40
C ARG A 100 -13.18 8.46 -7.73
N LEU A 101 -12.42 7.42 -7.95
CA LEU A 101 -11.73 7.17 -9.22
C LEU A 101 -12.62 6.39 -10.20
N GLY A 102 -13.46 5.49 -9.69
CA GLY A 102 -14.19 4.46 -10.42
C GLY A 102 -13.31 3.24 -10.73
N HIS A 103 -13.94 2.09 -10.88
CA HIS A 103 -13.32 0.77 -10.88
C HIS A 103 -12.05 0.64 -11.75
N LEU A 104 -12.13 0.93 -13.04
CA LEU A 104 -10.99 0.75 -13.95
C LEU A 104 -9.82 1.70 -13.67
N ARG A 105 -10.12 2.97 -13.34
CA ARG A 105 -9.07 3.94 -12.99
C ARG A 105 -8.44 3.59 -11.66
N TYR A 106 -9.22 3.09 -10.71
CA TYR A 106 -8.72 2.64 -9.43
C TYR A 106 -7.81 1.42 -9.57
N LEU A 107 -8.17 0.43 -10.40
CA LEU A 107 -7.30 -0.69 -10.70
C LEU A 107 -5.96 -0.23 -11.31
N ALA A 108 -6.01 0.61 -12.34
CA ALA A 108 -4.80 1.17 -12.94
C ALA A 108 -3.97 1.97 -11.92
N PHE A 109 -4.63 2.80 -11.12
CA PHE A 109 -4.01 3.56 -10.02
C PHE A 109 -3.28 2.64 -9.03
N TYR A 110 -3.96 1.58 -8.55
CA TYR A 110 -3.41 0.64 -7.58
C TYR A 110 -2.15 -0.05 -8.10
N LEU A 111 -2.21 -0.55 -9.34
CA LEU A 111 -1.06 -1.21 -9.98
C LEU A 111 0.10 -0.24 -10.21
N LEU A 112 -0.16 0.98 -10.69
CA LEU A 112 0.86 2.01 -10.89
C LEU A 112 1.49 2.45 -9.56
N ALA A 113 0.69 2.59 -8.50
CA ALA A 113 1.18 2.92 -7.17
C ALA A 113 2.10 1.82 -6.63
N GLY A 114 1.74 0.54 -6.82
CA GLY A 114 2.57 -0.60 -6.42
C GLY A 114 3.88 -0.69 -7.20
N VAL A 115 3.83 -0.51 -8.51
CA VAL A 115 5.05 -0.45 -9.36
C VAL A 115 5.94 0.71 -8.91
N GLY A 116 5.38 1.91 -8.73
CA GLY A 116 6.13 3.06 -8.25
C GLY A 116 6.73 2.87 -6.86
N ALA A 117 6.02 2.16 -5.97
CA ALA A 117 6.52 1.76 -4.66
C ALA A 117 7.73 0.82 -4.77
N GLY A 118 7.64 -0.22 -5.59
CA GLY A 118 8.74 -1.14 -5.84
C GLY A 118 9.96 -0.44 -6.43
N LEU A 119 9.77 0.44 -7.40
CA LEU A 119 10.86 1.25 -7.97
C LEU A 119 11.49 2.18 -6.93
N ALA A 120 10.70 2.85 -6.09
CA ALA A 120 11.25 3.67 -5.01
C ALA A 120 12.12 2.85 -4.05
N GLN A 121 11.68 1.64 -3.68
CA GLN A 121 12.48 0.70 -2.88
C GLN A 121 13.79 0.34 -3.58
N ALA A 122 13.73 0.02 -4.89
CA ALA A 122 14.91 -0.36 -5.66
C ALA A 122 15.96 0.76 -5.73
N TYR A 123 15.53 1.97 -6.06
CA TYR A 123 16.46 3.10 -6.23
C TYR A 123 17.06 3.59 -4.90
N LEU A 124 16.34 3.43 -3.78
CA LEU A 124 16.82 3.84 -2.46
C LEU A 124 17.59 2.74 -1.72
N GLN A 125 17.39 1.48 -2.08
CA GLN A 125 18.15 0.33 -1.56
C GLN A 125 18.57 -0.62 -2.68
N PRO A 126 19.42 -0.17 -3.64
CA PRO A 126 19.72 -0.92 -4.85
C PRO A 126 20.50 -2.22 -4.61
N LEU A 127 21.16 -2.34 -3.48
CA LEU A 127 21.94 -3.53 -3.11
C LEU A 127 21.15 -4.53 -2.26
N SER A 128 19.90 -4.24 -1.91
CA SER A 128 19.12 -5.15 -1.08
C SER A 128 18.82 -6.46 -1.80
N THR A 129 19.18 -7.57 -1.15
CA THR A 129 18.91 -8.94 -1.61
C THR A 129 17.64 -9.52 -0.98
N ILE A 130 16.99 -8.77 -0.08
CA ILE A 130 15.76 -9.18 0.59
C ILE A 130 14.57 -8.97 -0.34
N PRO A 131 13.74 -10.01 -0.58
CA PRO A 131 12.52 -9.87 -1.35
C PRO A 131 11.54 -8.89 -0.68
N ALA A 132 11.18 -7.84 -1.38
CA ALA A 132 10.06 -6.98 -1.00
C ALA A 132 8.76 -7.63 -1.48
N VAL A 133 7.86 -7.91 -0.54
CA VAL A 133 6.57 -8.56 -0.78
C VAL A 133 5.46 -7.83 -0.02
N GLY A 134 4.25 -7.84 -0.56
CA GLY A 134 3.05 -7.29 0.07
C GLY A 134 2.33 -6.24 -0.76
N ALA A 135 1.04 -6.17 -0.57
CA ALA A 135 0.17 -5.15 -1.15
C ALA A 135 0.46 -3.73 -0.62
N SER A 136 1.25 -3.63 0.46
CA SER A 136 1.39 -2.42 1.27
C SER A 136 1.95 -1.21 0.52
N GLY A 137 2.81 -1.43 -0.49
CA GLY A 137 3.28 -0.35 -1.36
C GLY A 137 2.15 0.31 -2.15
N ALA A 138 1.29 -0.49 -2.78
CA ALA A 138 0.11 0.01 -3.49
C ALA A 138 -0.93 0.60 -2.54
N ILE A 139 -1.16 -0.03 -1.38
CA ILE A 139 -2.03 0.47 -0.31
C ILE A 139 -1.54 1.83 0.21
N SER A 140 -0.23 2.03 0.33
CA SER A 140 0.34 3.34 0.66
C SER A 140 -0.06 4.41 -0.35
N GLY A 141 -0.13 4.06 -1.64
CA GLY A 141 -0.71 4.91 -2.68
C GLY A 141 -2.18 5.23 -2.43
N VAL A 142 -2.96 4.23 -2.00
CA VAL A 142 -4.37 4.43 -1.62
C VAL A 142 -4.48 5.40 -0.43
N LEU A 143 -3.60 5.31 0.57
CA LEU A 143 -3.55 6.24 1.70
C LEU A 143 -3.21 7.67 1.25
N GLY A 144 -2.25 7.82 0.33
CA GLY A 144 -1.93 9.13 -0.30
C GLY A 144 -3.13 9.69 -1.06
N ALA A 145 -3.83 8.84 -1.82
CA ALA A 145 -5.06 9.24 -2.52
C ALA A 145 -6.17 9.65 -1.55
N PHE A 146 -6.38 8.88 -0.49
CA PHE A 146 -7.39 9.21 0.53
C PHE A 146 -7.13 10.58 1.15
N LEU A 147 -5.88 10.91 1.47
CA LEU A 147 -5.50 12.21 2.00
C LEU A 147 -5.85 13.36 1.03
N VAL A 148 -5.61 13.18 -0.28
CA VAL A 148 -5.94 14.19 -1.30
C VAL A 148 -7.44 14.35 -1.48
N LEU A 149 -8.19 13.25 -1.48
CA LEU A 149 -9.62 13.24 -1.76
C LEU A 149 -10.47 13.64 -0.56
N PHE A 150 -10.00 13.32 0.66
CA PHE A 150 -10.76 13.48 1.90
C PHE A 150 -9.93 14.08 3.04
N PRO A 151 -9.33 15.27 2.85
CA PRO A 151 -8.41 15.87 3.82
C PRO A 151 -9.04 16.17 5.19
N TYR A 152 -10.36 16.33 5.24
CA TYR A 152 -11.13 16.63 6.46
C TYR A 152 -11.82 15.40 7.06
N ALA A 153 -11.68 14.22 6.44
CA ALA A 153 -12.23 12.98 6.98
C ALA A 153 -11.61 12.63 8.32
N ARG A 154 -12.29 11.76 9.06
CA ARG A 154 -11.78 11.20 10.30
C ARG A 154 -11.51 9.72 10.15
N VAL A 155 -10.44 9.26 10.77
CA VAL A 155 -10.09 7.84 10.86
C VAL A 155 -10.43 7.37 12.26
N VAL A 156 -11.35 6.41 12.35
CA VAL A 156 -11.70 5.75 13.60
C VAL A 156 -10.57 4.81 13.97
N THR A 157 -9.90 5.11 15.07
CA THR A 157 -8.62 4.50 15.43
C THR A 157 -8.68 3.86 16.81
N LEU A 158 -8.35 2.58 16.86
CA LEU A 158 -8.12 1.86 18.11
C LEU A 158 -6.68 2.11 18.60
N ILE A 159 -6.54 2.59 19.83
CA ILE A 159 -5.24 2.85 20.44
C ILE A 159 -5.01 1.81 21.55
N PRO A 160 -4.17 0.79 21.35
CA PRO A 160 -3.89 -0.19 22.38
C PRO A 160 -2.97 0.42 23.44
N LEU A 161 -3.50 0.61 24.66
CA LEU A 161 -2.78 1.09 25.83
C LEU A 161 -2.83 0.01 26.94
N LEU A 162 -1.90 -0.93 26.90
CA LEU A 162 -1.86 -2.06 27.85
C LEU A 162 -3.19 -2.82 27.94
N PHE A 163 -4.00 -2.55 28.96
CA PHE A 163 -5.31 -3.21 29.19
C PHE A 163 -6.50 -2.35 28.76
N PHE A 164 -6.26 -1.16 28.20
CA PHE A 164 -7.29 -0.21 27.79
C PHE A 164 -7.19 0.05 26.28
N PHE A 165 -8.33 0.01 25.58
CA PHE A 165 -8.39 0.11 24.12
C PHE A 165 -9.34 1.25 23.69
N PRO A 166 -8.99 2.53 23.96
CA PRO A 166 -9.84 3.64 23.56
C PRO A 166 -9.94 3.72 22.02
N VAL A 167 -11.13 4.09 21.56
CA VAL A 167 -11.39 4.37 20.15
C VAL A 167 -11.48 5.88 19.99
N TRP A 168 -10.63 6.43 19.13
CA TRP A 168 -10.56 7.86 18.85
C TRP A 168 -10.80 8.14 17.38
N GLU A 169 -11.51 9.20 17.09
CA GLU A 169 -11.66 9.73 15.73
C GLU A 169 -10.59 10.78 15.48
N LEU A 170 -9.54 10.38 14.74
CA LEU A 170 -8.44 11.26 14.41
C LEU A 170 -8.66 11.91 13.05
N PRO A 171 -8.36 13.22 12.86
CA PRO A 171 -8.32 13.80 11.52
C PRO A 171 -7.40 13.00 10.60
N ALA A 172 -7.88 12.67 9.40
CA ALA A 172 -7.14 11.85 8.44
C ALA A 172 -5.75 12.43 8.14
N ALA A 173 -5.64 13.75 8.03
CA ALA A 173 -4.36 14.42 7.80
C ALA A 173 -3.35 14.16 8.94
N LEU A 174 -3.79 14.13 10.20
CA LEU A 174 -2.91 13.82 11.33
C LEU A 174 -2.55 12.33 11.36
N TYR A 175 -3.53 11.44 11.18
CA TYR A 175 -3.31 10.00 11.19
C TYR A 175 -2.35 9.57 10.07
N LEU A 176 -2.63 9.97 8.84
CA LEU A 176 -1.82 9.61 7.66
C LEU A 176 -0.48 10.33 7.64
N GLY A 177 -0.44 11.58 8.11
CA GLY A 177 0.80 12.34 8.26
C GLY A 177 1.76 11.69 9.26
N PHE A 178 1.25 11.28 10.43
CA PHE A 178 2.04 10.55 11.42
C PHE A 178 2.49 9.18 10.87
N TRP A 179 1.59 8.44 10.21
CA TRP A 179 1.92 7.18 9.57
C TRP A 179 3.05 7.36 8.54
N PHE A 180 2.96 8.37 7.68
CA PHE A 180 3.98 8.68 6.67
C PHE A 180 5.33 9.05 7.29
N LEU A 181 5.32 9.90 8.31
CA LEU A 181 6.54 10.26 9.05
C LEU A 181 7.21 9.05 9.69
N MET A 182 6.44 8.11 10.23
CA MET A 182 6.98 6.83 10.72
C MET A 182 7.67 6.04 9.61
N GLN A 183 7.06 5.95 8.40
CA GLN A 183 7.68 5.25 7.28
C GLN A 183 9.00 5.91 6.88
N LEU A 184 9.01 7.24 6.77
CA LEU A 184 10.18 8.02 6.40
C LEU A 184 11.31 7.89 7.44
N THR A 185 10.97 7.98 8.73
CA THR A 185 11.96 7.84 9.81
C THR A 185 12.57 6.45 9.82
N ASN A 186 11.74 5.39 9.74
CA ASN A 186 12.25 4.02 9.73
C ASN A 186 13.07 3.73 8.46
N GLY A 187 12.63 4.25 7.30
CA GLY A 187 13.38 4.15 6.05
C GLY A 187 14.75 4.80 6.15
N THR A 188 14.85 6.01 6.72
CA THR A 188 16.14 6.68 6.91
C THR A 188 17.04 5.97 7.91
N LEU A 189 16.48 5.41 8.98
CA LEU A 189 17.24 4.60 9.95
C LEU A 189 17.81 3.34 9.31
N THR A 190 17.07 2.67 8.42
CA THR A 190 17.59 1.48 7.70
C THR A 190 18.73 1.83 6.75
N LEU A 191 18.75 3.02 6.13
CA LEU A 191 19.89 3.47 5.33
C LEU A 191 21.13 3.75 6.16
N ALA A 192 20.97 4.18 7.42
CA ALA A 192 22.08 4.47 8.33
C ALA A 192 22.69 3.20 8.95
N GLN A 193 21.99 2.08 8.93
CA GLN A 193 22.47 0.81 9.47
C GLN A 193 23.26 0.08 8.38
N ALA A 194 24.54 -0.16 8.61
CA ALA A 194 25.39 -0.96 7.73
C ALA A 194 25.04 -2.45 7.87
N GLY A 195 23.98 -2.90 7.22
CA GLY A 195 23.55 -4.29 7.21
C GLY A 195 22.10 -4.43 6.75
N GLU A 196 21.77 -5.58 6.16
CA GLU A 196 20.40 -5.90 5.79
C GLU A 196 19.59 -6.22 7.06
N THR A 197 18.88 -5.23 7.59
CA THR A 197 17.87 -5.47 8.60
C THR A 197 16.62 -5.97 7.89
N GLY A 198 16.42 -7.29 7.86
CA GLY A 198 15.22 -7.91 7.30
C GLY A 198 13.95 -7.31 7.92
N GLY A 199 12.89 -7.15 7.12
CA GLY A 199 11.64 -6.70 7.65
C GLY A 199 10.79 -5.91 6.65
N VAL A 200 10.51 -4.65 6.95
CA VAL A 200 9.55 -3.84 6.19
C VAL A 200 10.25 -3.04 5.09
N ALA A 201 9.68 -3.04 3.89
CA ALA A 201 10.13 -2.23 2.76
C ALA A 201 9.63 -0.77 2.93
N TRP A 202 10.25 -0.04 3.86
CA TRP A 202 9.83 1.32 4.25
C TRP A 202 9.78 2.29 3.07
N TRP A 203 10.76 2.19 2.17
CA TRP A 203 10.85 3.07 1.00
C TRP A 203 9.79 2.74 -0.06
N ALA A 204 9.32 1.50 -0.12
CA ALA A 204 8.16 1.17 -0.93
C ALA A 204 6.89 1.88 -0.40
N HIS A 205 6.74 1.97 0.93
CA HIS A 205 5.62 2.69 1.53
C HIS A 205 5.70 4.19 1.24
N VAL A 206 6.87 4.80 1.44
CA VAL A 206 7.09 6.23 1.12
C VAL A 206 6.83 6.50 -0.36
N GLY A 207 7.41 5.70 -1.26
CA GLY A 207 7.25 5.84 -2.69
C GLY A 207 5.79 5.68 -3.14
N GLY A 208 5.12 4.63 -2.66
CA GLY A 208 3.71 4.39 -2.95
C GLY A 208 2.82 5.56 -2.52
N PHE A 209 3.00 6.06 -1.31
CA PHE A 209 2.26 7.22 -0.80
C PHE A 209 2.45 8.46 -1.67
N VAL A 210 3.69 8.79 -2.04
CA VAL A 210 4.00 9.93 -2.92
C VAL A 210 3.37 9.74 -4.31
N VAL A 211 3.47 8.55 -4.89
CA VAL A 211 2.81 8.23 -6.18
C VAL A 211 1.30 8.42 -6.05
N GLY A 212 0.71 8.01 -4.94
CA GLY A 212 -0.71 8.22 -4.66
C GLY A 212 -1.11 9.69 -4.63
N LEU A 213 -0.32 10.53 -3.93
CA LEU A 213 -0.53 11.98 -3.92
C LEU A 213 -0.51 12.59 -5.32
N VAL A 214 0.43 12.16 -6.17
CA VAL A 214 0.64 12.71 -7.51
C VAL A 214 -0.40 12.23 -8.52
N LEU A 215 -0.71 10.91 -8.53
CA LEU A 215 -1.63 10.35 -9.51
C LEU A 215 -3.11 10.68 -9.26
N THR A 216 -3.49 10.89 -8.00
CA THR A 216 -4.89 11.12 -7.65
C THR A 216 -5.52 12.33 -8.35
N PRO A 217 -4.91 13.54 -8.38
CA PRO A 217 -5.47 14.67 -9.09
C PRO A 217 -5.66 14.41 -10.59
N LEU A 218 -4.82 13.57 -11.20
CA LEU A 218 -4.84 13.24 -12.62
C LEU A 218 -5.95 12.23 -12.97
N LEU A 219 -6.23 11.29 -12.07
CA LEU A 219 -7.13 10.16 -12.30
C LEU A 219 -8.53 10.36 -11.71
N ARG A 220 -8.70 11.28 -10.75
CA ARG A 220 -10.02 11.52 -10.15
C ARG A 220 -11.05 11.91 -11.20
N ARG A 221 -12.26 11.37 -11.07
CA ARG A 221 -13.38 11.79 -11.92
C ARG A 221 -13.71 13.25 -11.64
N ARG A 222 -13.92 14.05 -12.67
CA ARG A 222 -14.60 15.35 -12.55
C ARG A 222 -16.08 15.07 -12.29
N GLN A 223 -16.44 14.83 -11.05
CA GLN A 223 -17.85 14.72 -10.69
C GLN A 223 -18.33 16.11 -10.32
N SER A 224 -19.36 16.59 -11.03
CA SER A 224 -20.21 17.68 -10.57
C SER A 224 -21.06 17.14 -9.42
N TYR A 225 -20.47 16.98 -8.24
CA TYR A 225 -21.30 16.80 -7.05
C TYR A 225 -21.95 18.15 -6.76
N PRO A 226 -23.27 18.21 -6.55
CA PRO A 226 -23.84 19.37 -5.89
C PRO A 226 -23.06 19.53 -4.57
N ARG A 227 -22.68 20.76 -4.21
CA ARG A 227 -21.92 21.13 -3.00
C ARG A 227 -22.64 20.81 -1.67
N VAL A 228 -23.42 19.74 -1.61
CA VAL A 228 -24.28 19.36 -0.49
C VAL A 228 -23.63 18.30 0.40
N TRP A 229 -22.35 18.00 0.25
CA TRP A 229 -21.63 17.28 1.28
C TRP A 229 -21.14 18.29 2.34
N ARG A 230 -22.07 18.68 3.18
CA ARG A 230 -21.68 19.04 4.53
C ARG A 230 -21.37 17.71 5.22
N ASP A 231 -20.09 17.37 5.27
CA ASP A 231 -19.60 16.51 6.34
C ASP A 231 -20.21 17.11 7.62
N GLN A 232 -20.87 16.28 8.44
CA GLN A 232 -21.43 16.77 9.71
C GLN A 232 -20.35 17.40 10.60
N TYR A 233 -19.07 17.22 10.24
CA TYR A 233 -17.89 17.77 10.89
C TYR A 233 -17.20 18.90 10.10
N ALA A 234 -17.67 19.24 8.88
CA ALA A 234 -17.21 20.38 8.10
C ALA A 234 -18.39 21.32 7.84
N PRO A 235 -18.68 22.27 8.74
CA PRO A 235 -19.84 23.15 8.68
C PRO A 235 -19.73 24.26 7.61
N TRP A 236 -18.70 24.27 6.77
CA TRP A 236 -18.47 25.27 5.70
C TRP A 236 -18.28 24.67 4.31
#